data_d1003dec13a006e735894e866a50def0
#
_entry.id   d1003dec13a006e735894e866a50def0
#
_cell.length_a   1.000
_cell.length_b   1.000
_cell.length_c   1.000
_cell.angle_alpha   90.00
_cell.angle_beta   90.00
_cell.angle_gamma   90.00
#
_symmetry.space_group_name_H-M   'P 1'
#
loop_
_entity.id
_entity.type
_entity.pdbx_description
1 polymer ?
#
loop_
_entity_poly.entity_id
_entity_poly.type
_entity_poly.pdbx_seq_one_letter_code
_entity_poly.pdbx_strand_id
1 'polypeptide(L)'
;MGYWLGIVFSCLDVLCVAVFCDAFLERKTRGLRFVVGVLLYGVLSYIATVFVSHISEESPITLLKFAALITVYFVFASLFYLGKFWMRLLVVLLAYAIFTLLEFCVLYSLLALLHIRYDEYVANMKFYLASAAITYSLKFLLSSGIKKIHKPMVASSANIKWAPLTIGFPLISLVGISICYYLSMNGKIAAAFVLFSSGILLATNAVILILIDLTEKNNLAQEQQKTLNEQLRSQRANIDALSSAYATQRKMTHDFRHHIAALSGMLQGGETQQAQDYLAALQEQQTERALMVNTHNSVIDAVLNQKGYAAQKQHIDIQFEVNDLSPLQIELIDCTVVLGNLLDNAIEACLKLEEAKRRIEVSVLRDEAYADGDAKLYVSIINTSLPVHIEKDCIATTKLEPHLHGFGLPCAKELLRRNNAFYTMDYHDGAFQFCFEWPDVACNSCVHA
;
A
#
# COMPACT_ATOMS: atom_id res chain seq x y z
N MET A 1 30.51 -8.04 -45.25
CA MET A 1 30.48 -9.03 -44.13
C MET A 1 30.40 -8.37 -42.77
N GLY A 2 30.92 -7.15 -42.56
CA GLY A 2 30.92 -6.42 -41.30
C GLY A 2 29.52 -6.01 -40.76
N TYR A 3 28.60 -5.64 -41.61
CA TYR A 3 27.25 -5.13 -41.19
C TYR A 3 26.44 -6.21 -40.42
N TRP A 4 26.41 -7.44 -40.94
CA TRP A 4 25.67 -8.54 -40.29
C TRP A 4 26.22 -8.87 -38.90
N LEU A 5 27.53 -8.83 -38.75
CA LEU A 5 28.20 -9.10 -37.48
C LEU A 5 27.87 -8.01 -36.44
N GLY A 6 27.83 -6.74 -36.88
CA GLY A 6 27.45 -5.62 -36.01
C GLY A 6 26.00 -5.74 -35.51
N ILE A 7 25.07 -6.15 -36.39
CA ILE A 7 23.68 -6.38 -35.99
C ILE A 7 23.59 -7.52 -34.97
N VAL A 8 24.32 -8.63 -35.17
CA VAL A 8 24.33 -9.77 -34.25
C VAL A 8 24.82 -9.33 -32.88
N PHE A 9 25.94 -8.59 -32.80
CA PHE A 9 26.46 -8.10 -31.53
C PHE A 9 25.52 -7.13 -30.85
N SER A 10 24.86 -6.23 -31.59
CA SER A 10 23.86 -5.33 -31.01
C SER A 10 22.64 -6.07 -30.47
N CYS A 11 22.21 -7.17 -31.12
CA CYS A 11 21.15 -8.03 -30.60
C CYS A 11 21.57 -8.74 -29.30
N LEU A 12 22.85 -9.20 -29.22
CA LEU A 12 23.40 -9.78 -28.01
C LEU A 12 23.50 -8.76 -26.85
N ASP A 13 23.83 -7.49 -27.14
CA ASP A 13 23.83 -6.43 -26.15
C ASP A 13 22.43 -6.21 -25.56
N VAL A 14 21.41 -6.05 -26.41
CA VAL A 14 20.02 -5.92 -25.94
C VAL A 14 19.58 -7.14 -25.14
N LEU A 15 19.99 -8.35 -25.56
CA LEU A 15 19.69 -9.57 -24.81
C LEU A 15 20.36 -9.56 -23.41
N CYS A 16 21.63 -9.19 -23.32
CA CYS A 16 22.32 -9.06 -22.03
C CYS A 16 21.67 -8.02 -21.13
N VAL A 17 21.31 -6.84 -21.68
CA VAL A 17 20.54 -5.81 -20.95
C VAL A 17 19.19 -6.35 -20.49
N ALA A 18 18.49 -7.10 -21.33
CA ALA A 18 17.21 -7.71 -20.98
C ALA A 18 17.34 -8.71 -19.82
N VAL A 19 18.37 -9.59 -19.85
CA VAL A 19 18.65 -10.53 -18.76
C VAL A 19 19.02 -9.79 -17.47
N PHE A 20 19.76 -8.69 -17.57
CA PHE A 20 20.09 -7.84 -16.42
C PHE A 20 18.82 -7.16 -15.86
N CYS A 21 17.97 -6.62 -16.72
CA CYS A 21 16.69 -6.04 -16.31
C CYS A 21 15.76 -7.04 -15.61
N ASP A 22 15.78 -8.31 -16.04
CA ASP A 22 15.03 -9.39 -15.39
C ASP A 22 15.41 -9.64 -13.91
N ALA A 23 16.58 -9.21 -13.49
CA ALA A 23 17.00 -9.33 -12.09
C ALA A 23 16.30 -8.31 -11.19
N PHE A 24 15.92 -7.15 -11.74
CA PHE A 24 15.43 -6.00 -10.97
C PHE A 24 13.98 -5.61 -11.29
N LEU A 25 13.50 -5.96 -12.50
CA LEU A 25 12.21 -5.51 -13.03
C LEU A 25 11.36 -6.71 -13.47
N GLU A 26 10.06 -6.62 -13.27
CA GLU A 26 9.12 -7.62 -13.79
C GLU A 26 8.82 -7.38 -15.27
N ARG A 27 8.78 -8.45 -16.06
CA ARG A 27 8.40 -8.39 -17.47
C ARG A 27 6.92 -8.10 -17.64
N LYS A 28 6.60 -7.10 -18.46
CA LYS A 28 5.25 -6.80 -18.92
C LYS A 28 4.77 -7.78 -20.01
N THR A 29 5.69 -8.26 -20.86
CA THR A 29 5.40 -9.14 -22.00
C THR A 29 6.30 -10.38 -21.97
N ARG A 30 5.75 -11.52 -22.37
CA ARG A 30 6.45 -12.82 -22.43
C ARG A 30 6.32 -13.45 -23.81
N GLY A 31 7.12 -14.49 -24.08
CA GLY A 31 7.04 -15.26 -25.32
C GLY A 31 7.54 -14.54 -26.57
N LEU A 32 6.94 -14.82 -27.72
CA LEU A 32 7.40 -14.37 -29.03
C LEU A 32 7.49 -12.84 -29.14
N ARG A 33 6.55 -12.09 -28.57
CA ARG A 33 6.56 -10.61 -28.58
C ARG A 33 7.83 -10.02 -27.95
N PHE A 34 8.31 -10.64 -26.89
CA PHE A 34 9.54 -10.24 -26.22
C PHE A 34 10.77 -10.49 -27.09
N VAL A 35 10.86 -11.69 -27.72
CA VAL A 35 11.96 -12.06 -28.62
C VAL A 35 12.02 -11.12 -29.82
N VAL A 36 10.88 -10.85 -30.43
CA VAL A 36 10.78 -9.87 -31.55
C VAL A 36 11.22 -8.48 -31.09
N GLY A 37 10.86 -8.07 -29.87
CA GLY A 37 11.32 -6.81 -29.27
C GLY A 37 12.84 -6.77 -29.14
N VAL A 38 13.49 -7.79 -28.61
CA VAL A 38 14.96 -7.88 -28.49
C VAL A 38 15.63 -7.73 -29.86
N LEU A 39 15.14 -8.42 -30.89
CA LEU A 39 15.68 -8.34 -32.25
C LEU A 39 15.48 -6.93 -32.86
N LEU A 40 14.30 -6.37 -32.73
CA LEU A 40 13.97 -5.04 -33.26
C LEU A 40 14.86 -3.95 -32.63
N TYR A 41 14.98 -3.97 -31.28
CA TYR A 41 15.82 -3.02 -30.56
C TYR A 41 17.31 -3.28 -30.76
N GLY A 42 17.73 -4.51 -31.04
CA GLY A 42 19.07 -4.84 -31.49
C GLY A 42 19.42 -4.16 -32.83
N VAL A 43 18.53 -4.24 -33.80
CA VAL A 43 18.70 -3.53 -35.07
C VAL A 43 18.70 -2.02 -34.86
N LEU A 44 17.80 -1.50 -34.03
CA LEU A 44 17.73 -0.07 -33.73
C LEU A 44 18.99 0.44 -33.04
N SER A 45 19.57 -0.31 -32.09
CA SER A 45 20.83 0.04 -31.43
C SER A 45 22.02 0.03 -32.40
N TYR A 46 22.04 -0.90 -33.36
CA TYR A 46 23.02 -0.90 -34.45
C TYR A 46 22.91 0.35 -35.34
N ILE A 47 21.68 0.68 -35.78
CA ILE A 47 21.42 1.88 -36.58
C ILE A 47 21.86 3.14 -35.80
N ALA A 48 21.50 3.26 -34.53
CA ALA A 48 21.92 4.37 -33.69
C ALA A 48 23.46 4.48 -33.60
N THR A 49 24.16 3.34 -33.45
CA THR A 49 25.63 3.30 -33.41
C THR A 49 26.24 3.78 -34.72
N VAL A 50 25.75 3.30 -35.87
CA VAL A 50 26.23 3.67 -37.19
C VAL A 50 25.94 5.14 -37.49
N PHE A 51 24.72 5.60 -37.18
CA PHE A 51 24.29 6.98 -37.36
C PHE A 51 25.19 7.99 -36.60
N VAL A 52 25.43 7.71 -35.33
CA VAL A 52 26.30 8.56 -34.50
C VAL A 52 27.74 8.53 -34.99
N SER A 53 28.25 7.39 -35.46
CA SER A 53 29.62 7.30 -36.04
C SER A 53 29.77 8.08 -37.35
N HIS A 54 28.68 8.28 -38.10
CA HIS A 54 28.72 9.10 -39.34
C HIS A 54 28.64 10.61 -39.09
N ILE A 55 28.06 11.06 -37.98
CA ILE A 55 27.87 12.49 -37.72
C ILE A 55 29.18 13.18 -37.30
N SER A 56 30.15 12.44 -36.78
CA SER A 56 31.36 13.08 -36.29
C SER A 56 32.61 12.23 -36.54
N GLU A 57 33.43 12.71 -37.45
CA GLU A 57 34.79 12.17 -37.70
C GLU A 57 35.79 12.56 -36.59
N GLU A 58 35.51 13.60 -35.81
CA GLU A 58 36.40 14.08 -34.74
C GLU A 58 35.70 14.16 -33.39
N SER A 59 36.19 13.40 -32.45
CA SER A 59 35.91 13.32 -30.98
C SER A 59 35.09 14.43 -30.29
N PRO A 60 34.17 14.30 -29.48
CA PRO A 60 33.75 13.60 -28.28
C PRO A 60 32.55 12.66 -28.47
N ILE A 61 32.59 11.89 -29.49
CA ILE A 61 31.56 11.03 -30.04
C ILE A 61 31.09 9.97 -29.06
N THR A 62 31.99 9.53 -28.19
CA THR A 62 31.71 8.46 -27.22
C THR A 62 30.55 8.81 -26.31
N LEU A 63 30.45 10.06 -25.85
CA LEU A 63 29.34 10.51 -25.00
C LEU A 63 28.02 10.54 -25.74
N LEU A 64 28.01 11.03 -27.00
CA LEU A 64 26.79 11.05 -27.82
C LEU A 64 26.32 9.61 -28.13
N LYS A 65 27.26 8.70 -28.43
CA LYS A 65 26.97 7.29 -28.64
C LYS A 65 26.37 6.65 -27.37
N PHE A 66 26.92 6.92 -26.21
CA PHE A 66 26.40 6.43 -24.94
C PHE A 66 24.99 6.95 -24.68
N ALA A 67 24.75 8.25 -24.89
CA ALA A 67 23.43 8.85 -24.72
C ALA A 67 22.39 8.22 -25.67
N ALA A 68 22.74 7.99 -26.94
CA ALA A 68 21.87 7.37 -27.93
C ALA A 68 21.54 5.91 -27.53
N LEU A 69 22.51 5.11 -27.14
CA LEU A 69 22.30 3.72 -26.74
C LEU A 69 21.53 3.61 -25.43
N ILE A 70 21.81 4.44 -24.44
CA ILE A 70 21.05 4.51 -23.19
C ILE A 70 19.58 4.83 -23.49
N THR A 71 19.32 5.76 -24.41
CA THR A 71 17.94 6.11 -24.81
C THR A 71 17.23 4.91 -25.47
N VAL A 72 17.90 4.19 -26.37
CA VAL A 72 17.33 2.98 -27.00
C VAL A 72 17.00 1.91 -25.96
N TYR A 73 17.93 1.63 -25.06
CA TYR A 73 17.72 0.62 -24.01
C TYR A 73 16.67 1.05 -22.97
N PHE A 74 16.58 2.34 -22.67
CA PHE A 74 15.56 2.87 -21.79
C PHE A 74 14.15 2.78 -22.40
N VAL A 75 14.01 3.08 -23.70
CA VAL A 75 12.74 2.89 -24.42
C VAL A 75 12.35 1.39 -24.43
N PHE A 76 13.32 0.52 -24.73
CA PHE A 76 13.11 -0.94 -24.61
C PHE A 76 12.61 -1.33 -23.22
N ALA A 77 13.30 -0.92 -22.17
CA ALA A 77 12.89 -1.23 -20.79
C ALA A 77 11.52 -0.64 -20.45
N SER A 78 11.18 0.53 -20.99
CA SER A 78 9.88 1.19 -20.74
C SER A 78 8.70 0.46 -21.39
N LEU A 79 8.91 -0.19 -22.51
CA LEU A 79 7.88 -0.94 -23.23
C LEU A 79 7.71 -2.37 -22.69
N PHE A 80 8.80 -3.02 -22.31
CA PHE A 80 8.79 -4.45 -21.99
C PHE A 80 8.82 -4.78 -20.49
N TYR A 81 9.08 -3.79 -19.61
CA TYR A 81 9.18 -3.99 -18.16
C TYR A 81 8.24 -3.08 -17.38
N LEU A 82 7.76 -3.60 -16.24
CA LEU A 82 6.99 -2.85 -15.25
C LEU A 82 7.94 -2.11 -14.29
N GLY A 83 7.47 -1.04 -13.69
CA GLY A 83 8.22 -0.28 -12.68
C GLY A 83 8.12 1.23 -12.87
N LYS A 84 8.56 1.98 -11.85
CA LYS A 84 8.60 3.45 -11.89
C LYS A 84 9.66 3.92 -12.89
N PHE A 85 9.46 5.08 -13.49
CA PHE A 85 10.39 5.71 -14.47
C PHE A 85 11.84 5.69 -13.97
N TRP A 86 12.08 6.21 -12.76
CA TRP A 86 13.42 6.31 -12.17
C TRP A 86 14.11 4.96 -11.96
N MET A 87 13.34 3.94 -11.61
CA MET A 87 13.87 2.59 -11.41
C MET A 87 14.32 1.95 -12.73
N ARG A 88 13.51 2.09 -13.77
CA ARG A 88 13.89 1.61 -15.11
C ARG A 88 15.12 2.34 -15.65
N LEU A 89 15.19 3.66 -15.44
CA LEU A 89 16.34 4.47 -15.84
C LEU A 89 17.61 4.02 -15.09
N LEU A 90 17.54 3.82 -13.77
CA LEU A 90 18.65 3.38 -12.96
C LEU A 90 19.20 2.01 -13.41
N VAL A 91 18.30 1.03 -13.60
CA VAL A 91 18.69 -0.33 -14.01
C VAL A 91 19.36 -0.32 -15.37
N VAL A 92 18.85 0.43 -16.34
CA VAL A 92 19.44 0.57 -17.67
C VAL A 92 20.80 1.25 -17.61
N LEU A 93 20.93 2.34 -16.85
CA LEU A 93 22.19 3.05 -16.67
C LEU A 93 23.25 2.16 -16.02
N LEU A 94 22.90 1.43 -14.96
CA LEU A 94 23.80 0.48 -14.31
C LEU A 94 24.23 -0.65 -15.24
N ALA A 95 23.27 -1.27 -15.95
CA ALA A 95 23.56 -2.31 -16.92
C ALA A 95 24.57 -1.80 -17.98
N TYR A 96 24.27 -0.65 -18.56
CA TYR A 96 25.09 -0.07 -19.60
C TYR A 96 26.49 0.32 -19.11
N ALA A 97 26.60 0.97 -17.94
CA ALA A 97 27.87 1.34 -17.35
C ALA A 97 28.74 0.10 -17.04
N ILE A 98 28.17 -0.91 -16.38
CA ILE A 98 28.87 -2.15 -16.02
C ILE A 98 29.34 -2.89 -17.30
N PHE A 99 28.49 -3.00 -18.33
CA PHE A 99 28.83 -3.70 -19.56
C PHE A 99 29.90 -2.97 -20.35
N THR A 100 29.84 -1.65 -20.44
CA THR A 100 30.85 -0.83 -21.09
C THR A 100 32.20 -0.93 -20.37
N LEU A 101 32.22 -0.83 -19.04
CA LEU A 101 33.43 -0.98 -18.24
C LEU A 101 34.06 -2.38 -18.39
N LEU A 102 33.18 -3.41 -18.43
CA LEU A 102 33.64 -4.79 -18.68
C LEU A 102 34.29 -4.95 -20.06
N GLU A 103 33.73 -4.31 -21.10
CA GLU A 103 34.33 -4.29 -22.45
C GLU A 103 35.72 -3.68 -22.42
N PHE A 104 35.91 -2.53 -21.76
CA PHE A 104 37.21 -1.90 -21.62
C PHE A 104 38.17 -2.76 -20.82
N CYS A 105 37.73 -3.41 -19.73
CA CYS A 105 38.58 -4.34 -18.98
C CYS A 105 39.07 -5.49 -19.87
N VAL A 106 38.16 -6.13 -20.63
CA VAL A 106 38.53 -7.26 -21.51
C VAL A 106 39.47 -6.80 -22.62
N LEU A 107 39.12 -5.70 -23.31
CA LEU A 107 39.90 -5.13 -24.41
C LEU A 107 41.34 -4.82 -23.95
N TYR A 108 41.50 -3.99 -22.93
CA TYR A 108 42.81 -3.55 -22.49
C TYR A 108 43.62 -4.68 -21.78
N SER A 109 42.95 -5.67 -21.19
CA SER A 109 43.61 -6.88 -20.70
C SER A 109 44.21 -7.71 -21.86
N LEU A 110 43.46 -7.86 -22.96
CA LEU A 110 43.96 -8.57 -24.15
C LEU A 110 45.12 -7.83 -24.82
N LEU A 111 45.03 -6.52 -24.97
CA LEU A 111 46.12 -5.71 -25.51
C LEU A 111 47.39 -5.84 -24.67
N ALA A 112 47.24 -5.80 -23.34
CA ALA A 112 48.37 -5.95 -22.44
C ALA A 112 48.95 -7.37 -22.45
N LEU A 113 48.14 -8.43 -22.48
CA LEU A 113 48.56 -9.82 -22.45
C LEU A 113 49.24 -10.24 -23.75
N LEU A 114 48.73 -9.79 -24.89
CA LEU A 114 49.23 -10.15 -26.19
C LEU A 114 50.34 -9.21 -26.69
N HIS A 115 50.61 -8.11 -25.96
CA HIS A 115 51.57 -7.07 -26.32
C HIS A 115 51.31 -6.46 -27.71
N ILE A 116 50.05 -6.37 -28.12
CA ILE A 116 49.61 -5.81 -29.42
C ILE A 116 49.11 -4.39 -29.25
N ARG A 117 49.23 -3.60 -30.33
CA ARG A 117 48.66 -2.24 -30.38
C ARG A 117 47.21 -2.32 -30.76
N TYR A 118 46.44 -1.27 -30.43
CA TYR A 118 45.01 -1.15 -30.74
C TYR A 118 44.74 -1.25 -32.28
N ASP A 119 45.62 -0.65 -33.09
CA ASP A 119 45.51 -0.70 -34.56
C ASP A 119 45.63 -2.12 -35.11
N GLU A 120 46.54 -2.91 -34.56
CA GLU A 120 46.74 -4.35 -34.89
C GLU A 120 45.55 -5.21 -34.43
N TYR A 121 44.96 -4.88 -33.27
CA TYR A 121 43.80 -5.54 -32.76
C TYR A 121 42.59 -5.31 -33.69
N VAL A 122 42.32 -4.05 -34.10
CA VAL A 122 41.20 -3.69 -35.00
C VAL A 122 41.37 -4.31 -36.38
N ALA A 123 42.61 -4.38 -36.88
CA ALA A 123 42.92 -4.97 -38.17
C ALA A 123 42.76 -6.50 -38.22
N ASN A 124 42.89 -7.18 -37.05
CA ASN A 124 42.82 -8.63 -36.99
C ASN A 124 41.47 -9.15 -36.51
N MET A 125 40.64 -9.62 -37.43
CA MET A 125 39.30 -10.15 -37.17
C MET A 125 39.28 -11.28 -36.11
N LYS A 126 40.33 -12.07 -35.99
CA LYS A 126 40.40 -13.17 -34.98
C LYS A 126 40.45 -12.61 -33.57
N PHE A 127 41.28 -11.57 -33.32
CA PHE A 127 41.35 -10.92 -32.01
C PHE A 127 40.06 -10.22 -31.64
N TYR A 128 39.45 -9.56 -32.61
CA TYR A 128 38.13 -8.91 -32.41
C TYR A 128 37.05 -9.92 -32.03
N LEU A 129 36.94 -11.04 -32.76
CA LEU A 129 35.94 -12.09 -32.44
C LEU A 129 36.24 -12.78 -31.09
N ALA A 130 37.50 -13.03 -30.76
CA ALA A 130 37.86 -13.62 -29.48
C ALA A 130 37.49 -12.71 -28.30
N SER A 131 37.82 -11.41 -28.41
CA SER A 131 37.43 -10.44 -27.37
C SER A 131 35.93 -10.32 -27.24
N ALA A 132 35.18 -10.27 -28.35
CA ALA A 132 33.72 -10.25 -28.33
C ALA A 132 33.14 -11.50 -27.64
N ALA A 133 33.65 -12.70 -27.99
CA ALA A 133 33.17 -13.93 -27.36
C ALA A 133 33.40 -13.94 -25.84
N ILE A 134 34.55 -13.48 -25.37
CA ILE A 134 34.85 -13.36 -23.93
C ILE A 134 33.89 -12.34 -23.29
N THR A 135 33.78 -11.17 -23.87
CA THR A 135 32.94 -10.07 -23.33
C THR A 135 31.47 -10.47 -23.20
N TYR A 136 30.88 -11.04 -24.24
CA TYR A 136 29.46 -11.45 -24.20
C TYR A 136 29.23 -12.61 -23.25
N SER A 137 30.20 -13.56 -23.16
CA SER A 137 30.12 -14.62 -22.15
C SER A 137 30.15 -14.08 -20.74
N LEU A 138 31.01 -13.11 -20.44
CA LEU A 138 31.08 -12.47 -19.13
C LEU A 138 29.85 -11.63 -18.83
N LYS A 139 29.35 -10.83 -19.79
CA LYS A 139 28.09 -10.05 -19.65
C LYS A 139 26.92 -10.98 -19.30
N PHE A 140 26.80 -12.09 -20.01
CA PHE A 140 25.70 -13.06 -19.80
C PHE A 140 25.82 -13.77 -18.45
N LEU A 141 27.05 -14.24 -18.08
CA LEU A 141 27.31 -14.87 -16.79
C LEU A 141 27.03 -13.90 -15.63
N LEU A 142 27.47 -12.66 -15.73
CA LEU A 142 27.23 -11.63 -14.72
C LEU A 142 25.73 -11.37 -14.57
N SER A 143 25.01 -11.14 -15.67
CA SER A 143 23.58 -10.87 -15.64
C SER A 143 22.79 -12.05 -15.08
N SER A 144 23.13 -13.28 -15.47
CA SER A 144 22.50 -14.50 -14.99
C SER A 144 22.81 -14.76 -13.51
N GLY A 145 24.02 -14.45 -13.07
CA GLY A 145 24.45 -14.54 -11.67
C GLY A 145 23.64 -13.58 -10.78
N ILE A 146 23.54 -12.32 -11.20
CA ILE A 146 22.74 -11.30 -10.48
C ILE A 146 21.28 -11.73 -10.40
N LYS A 147 20.69 -12.20 -11.52
CA LYS A 147 19.30 -12.68 -11.57
C LYS A 147 19.04 -13.87 -10.63
N LYS A 148 20.04 -14.74 -10.39
CA LYS A 148 19.92 -15.87 -9.48
C LYS A 148 19.90 -15.43 -8.00
N ILE A 149 20.67 -14.39 -7.68
CA ILE A 149 20.83 -13.87 -6.31
C ILE A 149 19.70 -12.89 -5.97
N HIS A 150 19.32 -12.04 -6.92
CA HIS A 150 18.33 -10.98 -6.74
C HIS A 150 16.98 -11.42 -7.30
N LYS A 151 15.92 -11.25 -6.51
CA LYS A 151 14.54 -11.45 -6.98
C LYS A 151 14.00 -10.13 -7.52
N PRO A 152 13.21 -10.14 -8.63
CA PRO A 152 12.66 -8.91 -9.19
C PRO A 152 11.81 -8.18 -8.15
N MET A 153 12.06 -6.89 -8.03
CA MET A 153 11.32 -5.99 -7.15
C MET A 153 9.90 -5.81 -7.65
N VAL A 154 8.92 -6.28 -6.91
CA VAL A 154 7.55 -5.78 -7.01
C VAL A 154 7.59 -4.32 -6.57
N ALA A 155 7.15 -3.40 -7.42
CA ALA A 155 7.20 -1.93 -7.38
C ALA A 155 6.99 -1.28 -5.98
N SER A 156 7.81 -1.66 -5.01
CA SER A 156 7.85 -1.08 -3.68
C SER A 156 8.55 0.28 -3.74
N SER A 157 8.10 1.18 -2.94
CA SER A 157 8.48 2.58 -2.79
C SER A 157 10.00 2.78 -2.64
N ALA A 158 10.77 2.65 -3.72
CA ALA A 158 12.16 3.08 -3.73
C ALA A 158 12.20 4.52 -3.22
N ASN A 159 12.82 4.71 -2.09
CA ASN A 159 12.92 6.00 -1.41
C ASN A 159 13.67 6.95 -2.36
N ILE A 160 12.94 7.82 -3.03
CA ILE A 160 13.40 8.76 -4.07
C ILE A 160 14.58 9.62 -3.59
N LYS A 161 14.79 9.71 -2.27
CA LYS A 161 15.86 10.53 -1.67
C LYS A 161 17.27 10.16 -2.13
N TRP A 162 17.55 8.89 -2.45
CA TRP A 162 18.86 8.39 -2.88
C TRP A 162 19.01 8.24 -4.40
N ALA A 163 17.92 8.45 -5.15
CA ALA A 163 17.92 8.32 -6.61
C ALA A 163 18.97 9.19 -7.32
N PRO A 164 19.22 10.46 -6.95
CA PRO A 164 20.25 11.26 -7.63
C PRO A 164 21.66 10.69 -7.44
N LEU A 165 21.97 10.16 -6.25
CA LEU A 165 23.27 9.58 -5.96
C LEU A 165 23.49 8.28 -6.75
N THR A 166 22.49 7.38 -6.73
CA THR A 166 22.58 6.07 -7.40
C THR A 166 22.60 6.19 -8.94
N ILE A 167 21.96 7.22 -9.51
CA ILE A 167 21.99 7.50 -10.95
C ILE A 167 23.27 8.24 -11.34
N GLY A 168 23.78 9.13 -10.48
CA GLY A 168 24.97 9.92 -10.76
C GLY A 168 26.24 9.10 -10.95
N PHE A 169 26.44 8.06 -10.14
CA PHE A 169 27.64 7.23 -10.23
C PHE A 169 27.83 6.49 -11.57
N PRO A 170 26.84 5.76 -12.12
CA PRO A 170 26.96 5.16 -13.43
C PRO A 170 27.27 6.17 -14.54
N LEU A 171 26.65 7.37 -14.49
CA LEU A 171 26.92 8.44 -15.44
C LEU A 171 28.36 8.97 -15.34
N ILE A 172 28.84 9.22 -14.13
CA ILE A 172 30.21 9.66 -13.87
C ILE A 172 31.20 8.59 -14.37
N SER A 173 30.90 7.31 -14.15
CA SER A 173 31.72 6.19 -14.63
C SER A 173 31.83 6.18 -16.15
N LEU A 174 30.72 6.41 -16.88
CA LEU A 174 30.71 6.47 -18.35
C LEU A 174 31.50 7.68 -18.89
N VAL A 175 31.36 8.83 -18.25
CA VAL A 175 32.12 10.02 -18.60
C VAL A 175 33.61 9.81 -18.33
N GLY A 176 33.96 9.29 -17.15
CA GLY A 176 35.33 9.03 -16.75
C GLY A 176 36.04 8.07 -17.69
N ILE A 177 35.41 6.92 -18.03
CA ILE A 177 36.02 5.97 -18.97
C ILE A 177 36.12 6.53 -20.39
N SER A 178 35.17 7.37 -20.82
CA SER A 178 35.26 8.05 -22.13
C SER A 178 36.47 8.97 -22.22
N ILE A 179 36.76 9.72 -21.15
CA ILE A 179 37.91 10.60 -21.06
C ILE A 179 39.20 9.76 -21.09
N CYS A 180 39.26 8.69 -20.29
CA CYS A 180 40.43 7.79 -20.29
C CYS A 180 40.69 7.16 -21.66
N TYR A 181 39.62 6.70 -22.34
CA TYR A 181 39.70 6.16 -23.69
C TYR A 181 40.25 7.19 -24.68
N TYR A 182 39.70 8.39 -24.68
CA TYR A 182 40.14 9.49 -25.57
C TYR A 182 41.62 9.86 -25.34
N LEU A 183 42.07 9.97 -24.08
CA LEU A 183 43.43 10.27 -23.74
C LEU A 183 44.38 9.12 -24.15
N SER A 184 43.97 7.87 -24.04
CA SER A 184 44.76 6.71 -24.46
C SER A 184 44.92 6.66 -25.98
N MET A 185 43.85 6.95 -26.76
CA MET A 185 43.91 7.00 -28.21
C MET A 185 44.88 8.10 -28.72
N ASN A 186 44.99 9.19 -27.99
CA ASN A 186 45.90 10.29 -28.31
C ASN A 186 47.32 10.07 -27.73
N GLY A 187 47.62 8.88 -27.19
CA GLY A 187 48.93 8.57 -26.64
C GLY A 187 49.28 9.34 -25.38
N LYS A 188 48.34 10.00 -24.71
CA LYS A 188 48.57 10.82 -23.50
C LYS A 188 48.61 10.01 -22.24
N ILE A 189 48.02 8.82 -22.22
CA ILE A 189 48.05 7.90 -21.07
C ILE A 189 48.31 6.47 -21.54
N ALA A 190 48.94 5.69 -20.66
CA ALA A 190 49.23 4.26 -20.94
C ALA A 190 47.93 3.42 -20.92
N ALA A 191 47.87 2.37 -21.74
CA ALA A 191 46.78 1.39 -21.77
C ALA A 191 46.53 0.75 -20.39
N ALA A 192 47.59 0.52 -19.62
CA ALA A 192 47.49 0.01 -18.24
C ALA A 192 46.67 0.94 -17.32
N PHE A 193 46.74 2.25 -17.52
CA PHE A 193 45.93 3.21 -16.76
C PHE A 193 44.44 3.09 -17.07
N VAL A 194 44.08 2.86 -18.34
CA VAL A 194 42.68 2.64 -18.74
C VAL A 194 42.12 1.35 -18.15
N LEU A 195 42.97 0.29 -18.17
CA LEU A 195 42.61 -0.97 -17.54
C LEU A 195 42.38 -0.82 -16.04
N PHE A 196 43.27 -0.15 -15.32
CA PHE A 196 43.17 0.08 -13.89
C PHE A 196 41.97 0.95 -13.54
N SER A 197 41.77 2.05 -14.25
CA SER A 197 40.60 2.94 -14.06
C SER A 197 39.27 2.24 -14.35
N SER A 198 39.18 1.45 -15.43
CA SER A 198 37.98 0.67 -15.73
C SER A 198 37.67 -0.37 -14.67
N GLY A 199 38.69 -1.02 -14.08
CA GLY A 199 38.53 -1.95 -12.97
C GLY A 199 38.01 -1.29 -11.70
N ILE A 200 38.52 -0.11 -11.33
CA ILE A 200 38.04 0.66 -10.18
C ILE A 200 36.59 1.11 -10.40
N LEU A 201 36.26 1.67 -11.58
CA LEU A 201 34.92 2.11 -11.90
C LEU A 201 33.92 0.93 -11.95
N LEU A 202 34.36 -0.24 -12.39
CA LEU A 202 33.54 -1.46 -12.35
C LEU A 202 33.26 -1.88 -10.89
N ALA A 203 34.29 -1.88 -10.05
CA ALA A 203 34.16 -2.20 -8.64
C ALA A 203 33.20 -1.23 -7.91
N THR A 204 33.30 0.08 -8.18
CA THR A 204 32.38 1.08 -7.59
C THR A 204 30.93 0.87 -8.03
N ASN A 205 30.68 0.55 -9.30
CA ASN A 205 29.33 0.22 -9.76
C ASN A 205 28.79 -1.09 -9.14
N ALA A 206 29.67 -2.09 -8.90
CA ALA A 206 29.29 -3.31 -8.18
C ALA A 206 28.92 -3.02 -6.72
N VAL A 207 29.66 -2.14 -6.05
CA VAL A 207 29.31 -1.70 -4.68
C VAL A 207 27.94 -1.03 -4.64
N ILE A 208 27.60 -0.22 -5.65
CA ILE A 208 26.26 0.40 -5.73
C ILE A 208 25.15 -0.65 -5.83
N LEU A 209 25.35 -1.71 -6.62
CA LEU A 209 24.39 -2.83 -6.68
C LEU A 209 24.19 -3.48 -5.31
N ILE A 210 25.26 -3.71 -4.56
CA ILE A 210 25.19 -4.26 -3.21
C ILE A 210 24.44 -3.29 -2.26
N LEU A 211 24.73 -1.99 -2.35
CA LEU A 211 24.04 -0.99 -1.53
C LEU A 211 22.55 -0.91 -1.83
N ILE A 212 22.16 -1.02 -3.09
CA ILE A 212 20.75 -1.08 -3.49
C ILE A 212 20.06 -2.30 -2.85
N ASP A 213 20.67 -3.50 -2.95
CA ASP A 213 20.14 -4.73 -2.36
C ASP A 213 20.01 -4.64 -0.84
N LEU A 214 21.03 -4.10 -0.16
CA LEU A 214 20.99 -3.91 1.30
C LEU A 214 19.94 -2.91 1.74
N THR A 215 19.81 -1.79 1.01
CA THR A 215 18.79 -0.76 1.32
C THR A 215 17.39 -1.32 1.17
N GLU A 216 17.16 -2.14 0.14
CA GLU A 216 15.87 -2.77 -0.07
C GLU A 216 15.52 -3.76 1.04
N LYS A 217 16.46 -4.64 1.40
CA LYS A 217 16.27 -5.59 2.51
C LYS A 217 15.95 -4.86 3.81
N ASN A 218 16.63 -3.75 4.09
CA ASN A 218 16.37 -2.93 5.26
C ASN A 218 14.97 -2.30 5.22
N ASN A 219 14.54 -1.78 4.06
CA ASN A 219 13.20 -1.20 3.91
C ASN A 219 12.09 -2.26 4.13
N LEU A 220 12.26 -3.45 3.54
CA LEU A 220 11.33 -4.57 3.75
C LEU A 220 11.25 -4.99 5.22
N ALA A 221 12.40 -5.09 5.89
CA ALA A 221 12.46 -5.41 7.31
C ALA A 221 11.76 -4.34 8.18
N GLN A 222 11.93 -3.05 7.84
CA GLN A 222 11.25 -1.96 8.53
C GLN A 222 9.72 -1.98 8.32
N GLU A 223 9.25 -2.27 7.10
CA GLU A 223 7.81 -2.42 6.82
C GLU A 223 7.21 -3.59 7.60
N GLN A 224 7.88 -4.74 7.62
CA GLN A 224 7.45 -5.90 8.40
C GLN A 224 7.40 -5.58 9.90
N GLN A 225 8.40 -4.90 10.43
CA GLN A 225 8.44 -4.49 11.83
C GLN A 225 7.31 -3.51 12.17
N LYS A 226 7.00 -2.58 11.27
CA LYS A 226 5.88 -1.64 11.44
C LYS A 226 4.55 -2.38 11.51
N THR A 227 4.30 -3.29 10.58
CA THR A 227 3.07 -4.11 10.55
C THR A 227 2.93 -4.96 11.81
N LEU A 228 4.03 -5.59 12.24
CA LEU A 228 4.04 -6.39 13.49
C LEU A 228 3.73 -5.52 14.73
N ASN A 229 4.31 -4.33 14.80
CA ASN A 229 4.05 -3.39 15.90
C ASN A 229 2.58 -2.93 15.94
N GLU A 230 1.98 -2.70 14.76
CA GLU A 230 0.55 -2.35 14.65
C GLU A 230 -0.34 -3.52 15.12
N GLN A 231 -0.02 -4.76 14.74
CA GLN A 231 -0.72 -5.95 15.23
C GLN A 231 -0.60 -6.12 16.75
N LEU A 232 0.61 -5.93 17.30
CA LEU A 232 0.84 -6.00 18.75
C LEU A 232 0.06 -4.92 19.51
N ARG A 233 -0.04 -3.71 18.98
CA ARG A 233 -0.85 -2.63 19.58
C ARG A 233 -2.33 -2.99 19.60
N SER A 234 -2.86 -3.52 18.50
CA SER A 234 -4.24 -3.98 18.42
C SER A 234 -4.54 -5.10 19.40
N GLN A 235 -3.65 -6.10 19.51
CA GLN A 235 -3.80 -7.18 20.48
C GLN A 235 -3.78 -6.69 21.93
N ARG A 236 -2.89 -5.75 22.27
CA ARG A 236 -2.86 -5.14 23.62
C ARG A 236 -4.16 -4.42 23.94
N ALA A 237 -4.67 -3.60 23.00
CA ALA A 237 -5.95 -2.92 23.20
C ALA A 237 -7.11 -3.90 23.44
N ASN A 238 -7.13 -5.03 22.73
CA ASN A 238 -8.13 -6.08 22.93
C ASN A 238 -7.99 -6.75 24.30
N ILE A 239 -6.77 -7.02 24.76
CA ILE A 239 -6.51 -7.59 26.10
C ILE A 239 -6.96 -6.62 27.21
N ASP A 240 -6.66 -5.33 27.06
CA ASP A 240 -7.05 -4.31 28.02
C ASP A 240 -8.58 -4.17 28.10
N ALA A 241 -9.26 -4.18 26.93
CA ALA A 241 -10.71 -4.17 26.86
C ALA A 241 -11.32 -5.41 27.54
N LEU A 242 -10.77 -6.60 27.27
CA LEU A 242 -11.22 -7.84 27.88
C LEU A 242 -10.99 -7.84 29.40
N SER A 243 -9.83 -7.36 29.85
CA SER A 243 -9.51 -7.24 31.28
C SER A 243 -10.48 -6.32 32.02
N SER A 244 -10.82 -5.16 31.40
CA SER A 244 -11.80 -4.24 31.97
C SER A 244 -13.22 -4.83 32.02
N ALA A 245 -13.61 -5.60 30.99
CA ALA A 245 -14.89 -6.33 30.99
C ALA A 245 -14.96 -7.39 32.10
N TYR A 246 -13.89 -8.16 32.28
CA TYR A 246 -13.79 -9.14 33.37
C TYR A 246 -13.83 -8.49 34.76
N ALA A 247 -13.14 -7.35 34.94
CA ALA A 247 -13.19 -6.61 36.21
C ALA A 247 -14.62 -6.13 36.52
N THR A 248 -15.33 -5.61 35.51
CA THR A 248 -16.72 -5.18 35.61
C THR A 248 -17.66 -6.36 35.95
N GLN A 249 -17.51 -7.48 35.25
CA GLN A 249 -18.28 -8.69 35.49
C GLN A 249 -18.06 -9.23 36.90
N ARG A 250 -16.80 -9.24 37.36
CA ARG A 250 -16.46 -9.70 38.73
C ARG A 250 -17.12 -8.82 39.80
N LYS A 251 -17.12 -7.48 39.58
CA LYS A 251 -17.81 -6.53 40.46
C LYS A 251 -19.30 -6.80 40.49
N MET A 252 -19.95 -6.95 39.33
CA MET A 252 -21.38 -7.26 39.27
C MET A 252 -21.74 -8.58 39.99
N THR A 253 -20.93 -9.61 39.79
CA THR A 253 -21.15 -10.92 40.47
C THR A 253 -20.99 -10.79 41.97
N HIS A 254 -20.03 -10.00 42.44
CA HIS A 254 -19.82 -9.73 43.86
C HIS A 254 -21.02 -8.98 44.46
N ASP A 255 -21.46 -7.91 43.82
CA ASP A 255 -22.59 -7.11 44.27
C ASP A 255 -23.90 -7.93 44.30
N PHE A 256 -24.11 -8.76 43.26
CA PHE A 256 -25.25 -9.68 43.22
C PHE A 256 -25.24 -10.68 44.39
N ARG A 257 -24.07 -11.25 44.71
CA ARG A 257 -23.94 -12.14 45.89
C ARG A 257 -24.27 -11.43 47.19
N HIS A 258 -23.91 -10.17 47.36
CA HIS A 258 -24.24 -9.36 48.51
C HIS A 258 -25.74 -9.13 48.63
N HIS A 259 -26.41 -8.83 47.52
CA HIS A 259 -27.88 -8.67 47.48
C HIS A 259 -28.60 -9.97 47.86
N ILE A 260 -28.14 -11.12 47.34
CA ILE A 260 -28.71 -12.43 47.69
C ILE A 260 -28.48 -12.78 49.16
N ALA A 261 -27.28 -12.51 49.69
CA ALA A 261 -26.95 -12.77 51.09
C ALA A 261 -27.82 -11.91 52.06
N ALA A 262 -28.00 -10.61 51.72
CA ALA A 262 -28.86 -9.71 52.50
C ALA A 262 -30.33 -10.16 52.50
N LEU A 263 -30.87 -10.52 51.34
CA LEU A 263 -32.24 -11.06 51.22
C LEU A 263 -32.40 -12.36 51.99
N SER A 264 -31.44 -13.28 51.88
CA SER A 264 -31.46 -14.54 52.61
C SER A 264 -31.43 -14.35 54.15
N GLY A 265 -30.62 -13.38 54.62
CA GLY A 265 -30.56 -13.01 56.04
C GLY A 265 -31.87 -12.46 56.57
N MET A 266 -32.51 -11.54 55.81
CA MET A 266 -33.81 -10.96 56.17
C MET A 266 -34.91 -12.04 56.25
N LEU A 267 -34.94 -12.96 55.27
CA LEU A 267 -35.93 -14.04 55.26
C LEU A 267 -35.70 -15.05 56.38
N GLN A 268 -34.46 -15.40 56.74
CA GLN A 268 -34.15 -16.27 57.85
C GLN A 268 -34.46 -15.62 59.20
N GLY A 269 -34.37 -14.30 59.33
CA GLY A 269 -34.78 -13.53 60.51
C GLY A 269 -36.27 -13.36 60.66
N GLY A 270 -37.09 -13.81 59.69
CA GLY A 270 -38.56 -13.63 59.72
C GLY A 270 -39.01 -12.24 59.27
N GLU A 271 -38.10 -11.39 58.80
CA GLU A 271 -38.34 -10.00 58.43
C GLU A 271 -38.85 -9.89 56.96
N THR A 272 -39.98 -10.56 56.70
CA THR A 272 -40.51 -10.71 55.33
C THR A 272 -40.86 -9.35 54.67
N GLN A 273 -41.36 -8.40 55.46
CA GLN A 273 -41.70 -7.06 54.94
C GLN A 273 -40.46 -6.28 54.51
N GLN A 274 -39.37 -6.34 55.32
CA GLN A 274 -38.11 -5.67 54.98
C GLN A 274 -37.47 -6.30 53.74
N ALA A 275 -37.57 -7.61 53.54
CA ALA A 275 -37.08 -8.30 52.34
C ALA A 275 -37.87 -7.88 51.10
N GLN A 276 -39.21 -7.66 51.23
CA GLN A 276 -40.05 -7.13 50.13
C GLN A 276 -39.69 -5.69 49.78
N ASP A 277 -39.53 -4.82 50.78
CA ASP A 277 -39.15 -3.42 50.59
C ASP A 277 -37.75 -3.32 49.96
N TYR A 278 -36.81 -4.19 50.36
CA TYR A 278 -35.46 -4.24 49.74
C TYR A 278 -35.52 -4.72 48.28
N LEU A 279 -36.33 -5.73 47.97
CA LEU A 279 -36.58 -6.18 46.61
C LEU A 279 -37.19 -5.08 45.75
N ALA A 280 -38.20 -4.34 46.29
CA ALA A 280 -38.80 -3.22 45.63
C ALA A 280 -37.80 -2.11 45.33
N ALA A 281 -36.93 -1.75 46.28
CA ALA A 281 -35.82 -0.80 46.09
C ALA A 281 -34.81 -1.23 45.03
N LEU A 282 -34.46 -2.54 44.98
CA LEU A 282 -33.62 -3.10 43.92
C LEU A 282 -34.29 -3.06 42.54
N GLN A 283 -35.59 -3.33 42.50
CA GLN A 283 -36.34 -3.21 41.26
C GLN A 283 -36.47 -1.74 40.80
N GLU A 284 -36.67 -0.79 41.72
CA GLU A 284 -36.74 0.65 41.41
C GLU A 284 -35.39 1.15 40.91
N GLN A 285 -34.24 0.72 41.50
CA GLN A 285 -32.91 0.99 40.96
C GLN A 285 -32.67 0.41 39.56
N GLN A 286 -33.30 -0.73 39.25
CA GLN A 286 -33.28 -1.28 37.88
C GLN A 286 -34.28 -0.59 36.95
N THR A 287 -35.39 -0.07 37.49
CA THR A 287 -36.43 0.61 36.70
C THR A 287 -36.06 2.05 36.39
N GLU A 288 -35.14 2.70 37.13
CA GLU A 288 -34.49 3.94 36.66
C GLU A 288 -33.61 3.70 35.40
N ARG A 289 -33.28 2.46 35.10
CA ARG A 289 -32.80 2.00 33.78
C ARG A 289 -34.00 1.47 32.96
N ALA A 290 -35.11 2.16 32.96
CA ALA A 290 -36.26 1.79 32.14
C ALA A 290 -35.77 1.65 30.69
N LEU A 291 -36.02 0.50 30.09
CA LEU A 291 -35.75 0.26 28.68
C LEU A 291 -36.51 1.33 27.89
N MET A 292 -35.82 2.31 27.30
CA MET A 292 -36.42 3.35 26.48
C MET A 292 -37.00 2.73 25.21
N VAL A 293 -36.40 1.61 24.79
CA VAL A 293 -36.72 0.92 23.54
C VAL A 293 -36.72 -0.59 23.77
N ASN A 294 -37.75 -1.25 23.22
CA ASN A 294 -37.85 -2.69 23.12
C ASN A 294 -38.34 -3.07 21.72
N THR A 295 -37.43 -3.55 20.88
CA THR A 295 -37.70 -3.99 19.51
C THR A 295 -37.79 -5.52 19.40
N HIS A 296 -37.76 -6.26 20.50
CA HIS A 296 -37.63 -7.72 20.58
C HIS A 296 -36.32 -8.25 19.95
N ASN A 297 -35.36 -7.39 19.62
CA ASN A 297 -34.00 -7.76 19.25
C ASN A 297 -33.03 -7.27 20.33
N SER A 298 -32.58 -8.14 21.19
CA SER A 298 -31.76 -7.81 22.38
C SER A 298 -30.43 -7.10 22.05
N VAL A 299 -29.87 -7.33 20.85
CA VAL A 299 -28.61 -6.73 20.41
C VAL A 299 -28.81 -5.27 19.99
N ILE A 300 -29.84 -5.00 19.20
CA ILE A 300 -30.22 -3.63 18.79
C ILE A 300 -30.71 -2.83 19.99
N ASP A 301 -31.55 -3.45 20.85
CA ASP A 301 -32.04 -2.83 22.09
C ASP A 301 -30.90 -2.38 23.00
N ALA A 302 -29.84 -3.21 23.13
CA ALA A 302 -28.69 -2.85 23.95
C ALA A 302 -28.01 -1.57 23.45
N VAL A 303 -27.82 -1.42 22.14
CA VAL A 303 -27.17 -0.23 21.55
C VAL A 303 -28.07 0.99 21.67
N LEU A 304 -29.37 0.89 21.31
CA LEU A 304 -30.30 2.01 21.36
C LEU A 304 -30.48 2.51 22.79
N ASN A 305 -30.71 1.62 23.76
CA ASN A 305 -30.85 1.99 25.17
C ASN A 305 -29.57 2.60 25.76
N GLN A 306 -28.37 2.04 25.42
CA GLN A 306 -27.10 2.60 25.87
C GLN A 306 -26.89 4.03 25.35
N LYS A 307 -27.13 4.26 24.06
CA LYS A 307 -26.96 5.58 23.44
C LYS A 307 -28.06 6.55 23.86
N GLY A 308 -29.28 6.09 24.02
CA GLY A 308 -30.40 6.87 24.56
C GLY A 308 -30.09 7.40 25.97
N TYR A 309 -29.62 6.53 26.85
CA TYR A 309 -29.21 6.92 28.20
C TYR A 309 -28.00 7.90 28.18
N ALA A 310 -27.03 7.68 27.30
CA ALA A 310 -25.91 8.61 27.13
C ALA A 310 -26.36 9.99 26.66
N ALA A 311 -27.32 10.07 25.74
CA ALA A 311 -27.91 11.31 25.24
C ALA A 311 -28.68 12.06 26.36
N GLN A 312 -29.56 11.37 27.09
CA GLN A 312 -30.31 11.96 28.21
C GLN A 312 -29.37 12.52 29.30
N LYS A 313 -28.35 11.79 29.67
CA LYS A 313 -27.33 12.24 30.66
C LYS A 313 -26.65 13.54 30.25
N GLN A 314 -26.64 13.87 28.95
CA GLN A 314 -26.07 15.07 28.39
C GLN A 314 -27.14 16.12 28.03
N HIS A 315 -28.36 15.98 28.60
CA HIS A 315 -29.48 16.87 28.37
C HIS A 315 -29.84 17.02 26.88
N ILE A 316 -29.83 15.89 26.13
CA ILE A 316 -30.30 15.83 24.76
C ILE A 316 -31.66 15.19 24.75
N ASP A 317 -32.66 15.86 24.16
CA ASP A 317 -33.98 15.28 23.92
C ASP A 317 -33.89 14.24 22.81
N ILE A 318 -33.97 12.94 23.18
CA ILE A 318 -33.90 11.82 22.25
C ILE A 318 -35.24 11.09 22.21
N GLN A 319 -35.77 10.90 21.00
CA GLN A 319 -37.01 10.19 20.75
C GLN A 319 -36.76 8.99 19.85
N PHE A 320 -37.42 7.86 20.17
CA PHE A 320 -37.32 6.62 19.42
C PHE A 320 -38.66 6.22 18.85
N GLU A 321 -38.65 5.89 17.56
CA GLU A 321 -39.76 5.26 16.85
C GLU A 321 -39.29 3.87 16.39
N VAL A 322 -39.87 2.83 16.96
CA VAL A 322 -39.45 1.46 16.71
C VAL A 322 -40.62 0.53 16.54
N ASN A 323 -40.45 -0.53 15.76
CA ASN A 323 -41.42 -1.63 15.69
C ASN A 323 -40.79 -2.96 16.07
N ASP A 324 -41.49 -4.06 15.91
CA ASP A 324 -41.01 -5.41 16.17
C ASP A 324 -39.98 -5.80 15.09
N LEU A 325 -38.73 -6.02 15.51
CA LEU A 325 -37.63 -6.43 14.63
C LEU A 325 -37.39 -7.95 14.65
N SER A 326 -38.26 -8.73 15.28
CA SER A 326 -38.16 -10.20 15.28
C SER A 326 -39.00 -10.77 14.13
N PRO A 327 -38.48 -11.67 13.29
CA PRO A 327 -37.09 -12.22 13.18
C PRO A 327 -36.25 -11.44 12.15
N LEU A 328 -35.24 -10.70 12.61
CA LEU A 328 -34.31 -9.97 11.73
C LEU A 328 -33.13 -10.88 11.34
N GLN A 329 -32.80 -10.96 10.03
CA GLN A 329 -31.79 -11.87 9.47
C GLN A 329 -30.55 -11.13 8.92
N ILE A 330 -30.28 -9.91 9.37
CA ILE A 330 -29.11 -9.13 8.97
C ILE A 330 -27.86 -9.47 9.79
N GLU A 331 -26.69 -9.04 9.35
CA GLU A 331 -25.44 -9.13 10.13
C GLU A 331 -25.49 -8.15 11.32
N LEU A 332 -25.92 -8.66 12.49
CA LEU A 332 -26.16 -7.85 13.69
C LEU A 332 -24.92 -7.12 14.19
N ILE A 333 -23.74 -7.71 14.06
CA ILE A 333 -22.47 -7.09 14.49
C ILE A 333 -22.22 -5.82 13.68
N ASP A 334 -22.28 -5.92 12.36
CA ASP A 334 -22.09 -4.77 11.48
C ASP A 334 -23.16 -3.70 11.72
N CYS A 335 -24.43 -4.10 11.90
CA CYS A 335 -25.53 -3.18 12.19
C CYS A 335 -25.32 -2.41 13.51
N THR A 336 -24.88 -3.09 14.57
CA THR A 336 -24.60 -2.44 15.87
C THR A 336 -23.44 -1.45 15.79
N VAL A 337 -22.41 -1.74 14.99
CA VAL A 337 -21.29 -0.81 14.73
C VAL A 337 -21.78 0.40 13.96
N VAL A 338 -22.64 0.22 12.95
CA VAL A 338 -23.23 1.33 12.18
C VAL A 338 -24.08 2.21 13.08
N LEU A 339 -25.05 1.64 13.83
CA LEU A 339 -25.91 2.38 14.74
C LEU A 339 -25.10 3.11 15.82
N GLY A 340 -24.13 2.44 16.42
CA GLY A 340 -23.25 3.04 17.43
C GLY A 340 -22.52 4.28 16.91
N ASN A 341 -21.89 4.16 15.75
CA ASN A 341 -21.14 5.26 15.13
C ASN A 341 -22.04 6.44 14.72
N LEU A 342 -23.22 6.17 14.17
CA LEU A 342 -24.15 7.22 13.75
C LEU A 342 -24.74 7.95 14.95
N LEU A 343 -25.13 7.23 16.01
CA LEU A 343 -25.64 7.83 17.26
C LEU A 343 -24.55 8.61 18.01
N ASP A 344 -23.31 8.13 18.05
CA ASP A 344 -22.20 8.90 18.62
C ASP A 344 -21.98 10.22 17.87
N ASN A 345 -22.04 10.20 16.54
CA ASN A 345 -21.93 11.39 15.71
C ASN A 345 -23.10 12.37 15.98
N ALA A 346 -24.32 11.85 16.12
CA ALA A 346 -25.51 12.66 16.44
C ALA A 346 -25.38 13.35 17.81
N ILE A 347 -24.95 12.61 18.83
CA ILE A 347 -24.70 13.14 20.19
C ILE A 347 -23.61 14.21 20.13
N GLU A 348 -22.47 13.94 19.49
CA GLU A 348 -21.38 14.91 19.36
C GLU A 348 -21.82 16.19 18.62
N ALA A 349 -22.69 16.08 17.62
CA ALA A 349 -23.20 17.23 16.89
C ALA A 349 -24.11 18.10 17.77
N CYS A 350 -25.03 17.47 18.53
CA CYS A 350 -25.91 18.15 19.47
C CYS A 350 -25.15 18.86 20.58
N LEU A 351 -24.05 18.31 21.09
CA LEU A 351 -23.26 18.92 22.16
C LEU A 351 -22.61 20.25 21.77
N LYS A 352 -22.50 20.55 20.49
CA LYS A 352 -22.00 21.85 19.99
C LYS A 352 -23.08 22.94 20.04
N LEU A 353 -24.31 22.59 20.38
CA LEU A 353 -25.47 23.51 20.48
C LEU A 353 -25.81 23.80 21.94
N GLU A 354 -26.58 24.86 22.17
CA GLU A 354 -27.20 25.14 23.45
C GLU A 354 -28.18 24.02 23.84
N GLU A 355 -28.28 23.71 25.12
CA GLU A 355 -29.10 22.57 25.63
C GLU A 355 -30.54 22.55 25.09
N ALA A 356 -31.18 23.71 25.07
CA ALA A 356 -32.59 23.86 24.60
C ALA A 356 -32.81 23.51 23.11
N LYS A 357 -31.70 23.38 22.34
CA LYS A 357 -31.76 23.08 20.89
C LYS A 357 -31.30 21.64 20.57
N ARG A 358 -30.89 20.86 21.59
CA ARG A 358 -30.37 19.50 21.40
C ARG A 358 -31.51 18.50 21.23
N ARG A 359 -31.69 17.99 20.03
CA ARG A 359 -32.70 17.01 19.72
C ARG A 359 -32.15 15.92 18.78
N ILE A 360 -32.52 14.66 19.07
CA ILE A 360 -32.26 13.51 18.23
C ILE A 360 -33.56 12.72 18.05
N GLU A 361 -33.88 12.38 16.82
CA GLU A 361 -34.99 11.50 16.45
C GLU A 361 -34.41 10.25 15.79
N VAL A 362 -34.81 9.09 16.27
CA VAL A 362 -34.27 7.78 15.79
C VAL A 362 -35.44 6.91 15.41
N SER A 363 -35.60 6.60 14.14
CA SER A 363 -36.58 5.62 13.66
C SER A 363 -35.87 4.35 13.24
N VAL A 364 -36.29 3.20 13.79
CA VAL A 364 -35.76 1.87 13.44
C VAL A 364 -36.94 0.95 13.18
N LEU A 365 -37.22 0.74 11.90
CA LEU A 365 -38.45 0.09 11.47
C LEU A 365 -38.10 -1.09 10.52
N ARG A 366 -38.71 -2.25 10.77
CA ARG A 366 -38.70 -3.38 9.84
C ARG A 366 -39.98 -3.28 8.98
N ASP A 367 -39.80 -3.22 7.68
CA ASP A 367 -40.89 -3.20 6.71
C ASP A 367 -40.91 -4.52 5.91
N GLU A 368 -42.11 -5.17 5.93
CA GLU A 368 -42.37 -6.40 5.18
C GLU A 368 -43.16 -6.16 3.88
N ALA A 369 -43.61 -4.92 3.66
CA ALA A 369 -44.61 -4.57 2.68
C ALA A 369 -44.09 -4.08 1.33
N TYR A 370 -42.81 -4.30 0.99
CA TYR A 370 -42.32 -3.90 -0.33
C TYR A 370 -42.81 -4.82 -1.43
N ALA A 371 -43.11 -4.26 -2.60
CA ALA A 371 -43.67 -4.95 -3.77
C ALA A 371 -42.81 -6.10 -4.31
N ASP A 372 -41.55 -6.17 -3.93
CA ASP A 372 -40.58 -7.21 -4.33
C ASP A 372 -40.49 -8.39 -3.33
N GLY A 373 -41.24 -8.36 -2.23
CA GLY A 373 -41.37 -9.48 -1.26
C GLY A 373 -40.22 -9.62 -0.26
N ASP A 374 -39.17 -8.83 -0.33
CA ASP A 374 -38.04 -8.88 0.59
C ASP A 374 -38.20 -7.86 1.72
N ALA A 375 -38.14 -8.33 2.97
CA ALA A 375 -38.16 -7.48 4.15
C ALA A 375 -36.90 -6.59 4.19
N LYS A 376 -37.03 -5.39 4.75
CA LYS A 376 -35.94 -4.42 4.89
C LYS A 376 -35.97 -3.79 6.29
N LEU A 377 -34.77 -3.52 6.81
CA LEU A 377 -34.59 -2.67 7.96
C LEU A 377 -34.39 -1.23 7.48
N TYR A 378 -35.29 -0.36 7.81
CA TYR A 378 -35.19 1.09 7.59
C TYR A 378 -34.73 1.76 8.88
N VAL A 379 -33.67 2.59 8.77
CA VAL A 379 -33.19 3.39 9.89
C VAL A 379 -33.05 4.84 9.45
N SER A 380 -33.58 5.74 10.27
CA SER A 380 -33.42 7.18 10.13
C SER A 380 -32.93 7.77 11.44
N ILE A 381 -31.83 8.53 11.38
CA ILE A 381 -31.29 9.29 12.52
C ILE A 381 -31.25 10.76 12.10
N ILE A 382 -32.04 11.58 12.78
CA ILE A 382 -32.10 13.01 12.56
C ILE A 382 -31.61 13.70 13.83
N ASN A 383 -30.65 14.60 13.70
CA ASN A 383 -30.15 15.37 14.84
C ASN A 383 -30.00 16.84 14.50
N THR A 384 -30.26 17.70 15.46
CA THR A 384 -29.92 19.12 15.34
C THR A 384 -28.42 19.32 15.30
N SER A 385 -27.92 20.19 14.43
CA SER A 385 -26.48 20.44 14.27
C SER A 385 -26.19 21.85 13.75
N LEU A 386 -24.93 22.27 13.88
CA LEU A 386 -24.43 23.43 13.14
C LEU A 386 -24.45 23.13 11.63
N PRO A 387 -24.45 24.18 10.76
CA PRO A 387 -24.44 23.99 9.33
C PRO A 387 -23.37 23.05 8.85
N VAL A 388 -23.78 22.03 8.09
CA VAL A 388 -22.90 21.01 7.53
C VAL A 388 -22.92 21.11 6.01
N HIS A 389 -21.75 21.18 5.39
CA HIS A 389 -21.63 21.14 3.94
C HIS A 389 -21.32 19.73 3.48
N ILE A 390 -22.22 19.18 2.64
CA ILE A 390 -22.10 17.83 2.10
C ILE A 390 -21.64 17.95 0.64
N GLU A 391 -20.42 17.52 0.33
CA GLU A 391 -19.90 17.49 -1.04
C GLU A 391 -19.55 16.06 -1.44
N LYS A 392 -20.13 15.59 -2.55
CA LYS A 392 -19.83 14.24 -3.12
C LYS A 392 -19.84 13.14 -2.05
N ASP A 393 -20.87 13.11 -1.22
CA ASP A 393 -21.02 12.12 -0.15
C ASP A 393 -19.94 12.20 0.97
N CYS A 394 -19.25 13.34 1.11
CA CYS A 394 -18.26 13.60 2.14
C CYS A 394 -18.65 14.81 3.00
N ILE A 395 -18.38 14.71 4.30
CA ILE A 395 -18.50 15.81 5.27
C ILE A 395 -17.08 16.16 5.74
N ALA A 396 -16.70 17.43 5.67
CA ALA A 396 -15.44 17.89 6.20
C ALA A 396 -15.38 17.70 7.72
N THR A 397 -14.35 17.02 8.25
CA THR A 397 -14.21 16.84 9.69
C THR A 397 -13.78 18.16 10.33
N THR A 398 -14.48 18.57 11.40
CA THR A 398 -14.14 19.77 12.21
C THR A 398 -13.19 19.46 13.36
N LYS A 399 -12.63 18.23 13.43
CA LYS A 399 -11.75 17.79 14.54
C LYS A 399 -10.29 18.19 14.29
N LEU A 400 -9.63 18.67 15.34
CA LEU A 400 -8.23 19.17 15.34
C LEU A 400 -7.17 18.09 15.04
N GLU A 401 -7.51 16.80 15.21
CA GLU A 401 -6.62 15.66 14.90
C GLU A 401 -7.34 14.64 14.01
N PRO A 402 -7.30 14.81 12.67
CA PRO A 402 -7.99 13.93 11.72
C PRO A 402 -7.53 12.47 11.76
N HIS A 403 -6.31 12.21 12.24
CA HIS A 403 -5.70 10.87 12.24
C HIS A 403 -6.10 9.97 13.42
N LEU A 404 -6.67 10.54 14.49
CA LEU A 404 -7.09 9.80 15.69
C LEU A 404 -8.63 9.71 15.86
N HIS A 405 -9.38 10.63 15.24
CA HIS A 405 -10.83 10.74 15.33
C HIS A 405 -11.41 11.08 13.95
N GLY A 406 -12.55 10.52 13.61
CA GLY A 406 -13.24 10.80 12.33
C GLY A 406 -13.52 9.54 11.49
N PHE A 407 -13.24 8.35 12.04
CA PHE A 407 -13.47 7.08 11.35
C PHE A 407 -14.91 6.57 11.44
N GLY A 408 -15.75 7.13 12.32
CA GLY A 408 -17.10 6.62 12.57
C GLY A 408 -18.00 6.63 11.33
N LEU A 409 -18.16 7.78 10.68
CA LEU A 409 -19.00 7.90 9.49
C LEU A 409 -18.45 7.16 8.26
N PRO A 410 -17.14 7.24 7.94
CA PRO A 410 -16.53 6.40 6.90
C PRO A 410 -16.68 4.90 7.16
N CYS A 411 -16.50 4.46 8.42
CA CYS A 411 -16.67 3.06 8.82
C CYS A 411 -18.13 2.61 8.63
N ALA A 412 -19.11 3.42 9.07
CA ALA A 412 -20.53 3.12 8.89
C ALA A 412 -20.89 2.99 7.41
N LYS A 413 -20.42 3.89 6.55
CA LYS A 413 -20.64 3.84 5.10
C LYS A 413 -20.03 2.61 4.45
N GLU A 414 -18.84 2.22 4.85
CA GLU A 414 -18.16 1.03 4.32
C GLU A 414 -18.91 -0.25 4.70
N LEU A 415 -19.37 -0.36 5.97
CA LEU A 415 -20.17 -1.48 6.41
C LEU A 415 -21.53 -1.56 5.70
N LEU A 416 -22.19 -0.42 5.47
CA LEU A 416 -23.43 -0.38 4.70
C LEU A 416 -23.22 -0.85 3.26
N ARG A 417 -22.16 -0.38 2.58
CA ARG A 417 -21.83 -0.82 1.21
C ARG A 417 -21.51 -2.32 1.15
N ARG A 418 -20.75 -2.83 2.11
CA ARG A 418 -20.40 -4.24 2.20
C ARG A 418 -21.62 -5.14 2.31
N ASN A 419 -22.66 -4.67 2.98
CA ASN A 419 -23.90 -5.39 3.22
C ASN A 419 -25.01 -5.03 2.21
N ASN A 420 -24.67 -4.41 1.08
CA ASN A 420 -25.61 -3.99 0.02
C ASN A 420 -26.73 -3.06 0.54
N ALA A 421 -26.48 -2.32 1.61
CA ALA A 421 -27.41 -1.36 2.15
C ALA A 421 -27.29 -0.02 1.42
N PHE A 422 -28.43 0.63 1.14
CA PHE A 422 -28.48 1.96 0.57
C PHE A 422 -28.56 3.00 1.68
N TYR A 423 -27.88 4.13 1.52
CA TYR A 423 -27.93 5.23 2.47
C TYR A 423 -28.01 6.59 1.77
N THR A 424 -28.62 7.54 2.49
CA THR A 424 -28.69 8.95 2.08
C THR A 424 -28.30 9.84 3.26
N MET A 425 -27.76 11.00 2.95
CA MET A 425 -27.44 12.04 3.92
C MET A 425 -27.97 13.37 3.41
N ASP A 426 -28.61 14.13 4.29
CA ASP A 426 -29.08 15.46 3.98
C ASP A 426 -28.90 16.40 5.17
N TYR A 427 -28.88 17.70 4.88
CA TYR A 427 -28.88 18.76 5.88
C TYR A 427 -29.87 19.83 5.49
N HIS A 428 -30.91 19.97 6.27
CA HIS A 428 -31.96 20.94 6.05
C HIS A 428 -32.47 21.54 7.37
N ASP A 429 -32.76 22.85 7.37
CA ASP A 429 -33.37 23.58 8.49
C ASP A 429 -32.68 23.39 9.87
N GLY A 430 -31.33 23.28 9.88
CA GLY A 430 -30.58 23.12 11.12
C GLY A 430 -30.54 21.68 11.65
N ALA A 431 -31.00 20.71 10.88
CA ALA A 431 -30.96 19.30 11.21
C ALA A 431 -30.14 18.52 10.17
N PHE A 432 -29.31 17.63 10.64
CA PHE A 432 -28.62 16.64 9.82
C PHE A 432 -29.39 15.32 9.88
N GLN A 433 -29.60 14.71 8.74
CA GLN A 433 -30.31 13.44 8.60
C GLN A 433 -29.39 12.41 7.94
N PHE A 434 -29.36 11.22 8.52
CA PHE A 434 -28.75 10.05 7.91
C PHE A 434 -29.76 8.91 7.89
N CYS A 435 -30.14 8.46 6.68
CA CYS A 435 -31.04 7.35 6.49
C CYS A 435 -30.36 6.20 5.81
N PHE A 436 -30.72 4.94 6.15
CA PHE A 436 -30.31 3.79 5.40
C PHE A 436 -31.40 2.70 5.36
N GLU A 437 -31.36 1.93 4.27
CA GLU A 437 -32.16 0.73 4.08
C GLU A 437 -31.22 -0.48 3.98
N TRP A 438 -31.46 -1.46 4.85
CA TRP A 438 -30.66 -2.68 4.90
C TRP A 438 -31.55 -3.87 4.50
N PRO A 439 -31.22 -4.61 3.42
CA PRO A 439 -31.98 -5.80 3.03
C PRO A 439 -31.95 -6.86 4.13
N ASP A 440 -33.15 -7.31 4.58
CA ASP A 440 -33.29 -8.34 5.61
C ASP A 440 -33.19 -9.74 4.98
N VAL A 441 -31.99 -10.06 4.47
CA VAL A 441 -31.68 -11.31 3.79
C VAL A 441 -30.49 -11.97 4.50
N ALA A 442 -30.60 -13.26 4.79
CA ALA A 442 -29.49 -14.02 5.36
C ALA A 442 -28.24 -13.92 4.48
N CYS A 443 -27.13 -13.46 5.06
CA CYS A 443 -25.87 -13.29 4.34
C CYS A 443 -25.32 -14.63 3.86
N ASN A 444 -25.46 -14.94 2.55
CA ASN A 444 -24.92 -16.16 1.91
C ASN A 444 -23.42 -16.08 1.64
N SER A 445 -22.65 -15.19 2.27
CA SER A 445 -21.22 -14.96 1.97
C SER A 445 -20.24 -15.86 2.74
N CYS A 446 -20.67 -16.94 3.41
CA CYS A 446 -19.78 -17.90 4.07
C CYS A 446 -19.60 -19.23 3.33
N VAL A 447 -19.85 -19.30 2.01
CA VAL A 447 -19.54 -20.50 1.21
C VAL A 447 -18.60 -20.06 0.08
N HIS A 448 -17.34 -19.83 0.36
CA HIS A 448 -16.14 -19.97 -0.50
C HIS A 448 -14.94 -19.32 0.23
N ALA A 449 -14.31 -20.12 1.09
CA ALA A 449 -12.93 -19.94 1.50
C ALA A 449 -12.18 -21.26 1.25
#